data_369337f1770e511bcbabeaea236a7eb4
#
_entry.id   369337f1770e511bcbabeaea236a7eb4
#
_cell.length_a   1.000
_cell.length_b   1.000
_cell.length_c   1.000
_cell.angle_alpha   90.00
_cell.angle_beta   90.00
_cell.angle_gamma   90.00
#
_symmetry.space_group_name_H-M   'P 1'
#
loop_
_entity.id
_entity.type
_entity.pdbx_description
1 polymer ?
#
loop_
_entity_poly.entity_id
_entity_poly.type
_entity_poly.pdbx_seq_one_letter_code
_entity_poly.pdbx_strand_id
1 'polypeptide(L)'
;MNCTSSCTNEVKKSLNTNPPEGMIWVETKTFLKGAKSSDLFAMPREKPAHLVTVDGFFIDATEVTNKQFEKFVKATNYITVAERKIDWEEMKKELPPNTPKPHDSILQPGSLVFNKNIDAVVTMNNYFQWWTWKIGANWRHPSGPNSTIEGKDNYPVVHIAYEDALAYCKWANRSLPTEAQWESAAQGTNENAIFTWGNDVNKLNSNANTWQGVFPIKNESKDGFEYSSPVKSYPPNSIGIYDMTGNVWELTSDLFNPNYYKQLELSKPIINPRGAKTAFNPNHPYQKEHVIKGGSFLCHKSYCASYRISARMGTSFDSGSDHVGFRTVASK
;
A
#
# COMPACT_ATOMS: atom_id res chain seq x y z
N MET A 1 -23.61 -19.29 -62.23
CA MET A 1 -22.97 -18.06 -61.65
C MET A 1 -22.59 -18.41 -60.23
N ASN A 2 -21.31 -18.71 -60.03
CA ASN A 2 -20.76 -19.09 -58.72
C ASN A 2 -20.36 -17.84 -57.98
N CYS A 3 -20.92 -17.58 -56.79
CA CYS A 3 -20.42 -16.60 -55.86
C CYS A 3 -19.62 -17.36 -54.78
N THR A 4 -18.30 -17.30 -54.86
CA THR A 4 -17.40 -17.75 -53.83
C THR A 4 -17.25 -16.63 -52.77
N SER A 5 -17.84 -16.87 -51.58
CA SER A 5 -17.64 -16.07 -50.40
C SER A 5 -16.31 -16.42 -49.79
N SER A 6 -15.33 -15.48 -49.83
CA SER A 6 -14.07 -15.61 -49.14
C SER A 6 -14.24 -15.22 -47.67
N CYS A 7 -14.27 -16.19 -46.77
CA CYS A 7 -14.11 -15.96 -45.34
C CYS A 7 -12.65 -15.59 -45.06
N THR A 8 -12.38 -14.36 -44.78
CA THR A 8 -11.10 -13.92 -44.23
C THR A 8 -11.05 -14.35 -42.75
N ASN A 9 -10.29 -15.40 -42.46
CA ASN A 9 -9.89 -15.75 -41.10
C ASN A 9 -8.93 -14.66 -40.57
N GLU A 10 -9.43 -13.74 -39.78
CA GLU A 10 -8.56 -12.94 -38.92
C GLU A 10 -7.90 -13.86 -37.90
N VAL A 11 -6.64 -14.20 -38.15
CA VAL A 11 -5.78 -14.86 -37.19
C VAL A 11 -5.59 -13.89 -36.02
N LYS A 12 -6.31 -14.11 -34.91
CA LYS A 12 -5.97 -13.50 -33.62
C LYS A 12 -4.54 -13.86 -33.29
N LYS A 13 -3.65 -12.92 -33.50
CA LYS A 13 -2.25 -13.00 -33.07
C LYS A 13 -2.27 -13.14 -31.53
N SER A 14 -2.17 -14.34 -31.02
CA SER A 14 -1.91 -14.59 -29.61
C SER A 14 -0.51 -14.01 -29.34
N LEU A 15 -0.47 -12.84 -28.73
CA LEU A 15 0.76 -12.26 -28.20
C LEU A 15 1.20 -13.16 -27.05
N ASN A 16 2.15 -14.02 -27.31
CA ASN A 16 2.80 -14.89 -26.35
C ASN A 16 3.69 -14.03 -25.44
N THR A 17 3.09 -13.26 -24.55
CA THR A 17 3.80 -12.54 -23.50
C THR A 17 3.77 -13.40 -22.25
N ASN A 18 4.85 -14.14 -22.01
CA ASN A 18 5.05 -14.74 -20.69
C ASN A 18 4.94 -13.61 -19.65
N PRO A 19 4.17 -13.82 -18.57
CA PRO A 19 4.08 -12.83 -17.52
C PRO A 19 5.48 -12.49 -16.99
N PRO A 20 5.77 -11.23 -16.64
CA PRO A 20 7.01 -10.89 -15.96
C PRO A 20 7.15 -11.74 -14.69
N GLU A 21 8.39 -12.10 -14.35
CA GLU A 21 8.67 -12.96 -13.20
C GLU A 21 7.99 -12.44 -11.93
N GLY A 22 7.25 -13.31 -11.23
CA GLY A 22 6.56 -13.01 -9.98
C GLY A 22 5.27 -12.20 -10.13
N MET A 23 4.82 -11.92 -11.35
CA MET A 23 3.60 -11.14 -11.60
C MET A 23 2.41 -12.01 -12.02
N ILE A 24 1.22 -11.55 -11.68
CA ILE A 24 -0.08 -12.13 -12.03
C ILE A 24 -0.79 -11.20 -12.99
N TRP A 25 -1.44 -11.75 -14.02
CA TRP A 25 -2.30 -11.00 -14.92
C TRP A 25 -3.65 -10.72 -14.27
N VAL A 26 -4.07 -9.46 -14.26
CA VAL A 26 -5.41 -9.02 -13.85
C VAL A 26 -6.15 -8.62 -15.11
N GLU A 27 -7.28 -9.27 -15.36
CA GLU A 27 -8.11 -9.00 -16.54
C GLU A 27 -8.77 -7.62 -16.49
N THR A 28 -9.03 -7.06 -17.66
CA THR A 28 -9.86 -5.86 -17.80
C THR A 28 -11.22 -6.11 -17.15
N LYS A 29 -11.63 -5.24 -16.22
CA LYS A 29 -12.98 -5.33 -15.65
C LYS A 29 -13.56 -3.97 -15.27
N THR A 30 -14.89 -3.91 -15.26
CA THR A 30 -15.65 -2.84 -14.62
C THR A 30 -16.16 -3.34 -13.28
N PHE A 31 -15.91 -2.61 -12.20
CA PHE A 31 -16.27 -3.01 -10.85
C PHE A 31 -16.67 -1.81 -9.98
N LEU A 32 -17.31 -2.09 -8.86
CA LEU A 32 -17.66 -1.09 -7.86
C LEU A 32 -16.47 -0.84 -6.94
N LYS A 33 -15.77 0.30 -7.13
CA LYS A 33 -14.67 0.78 -6.30
C LYS A 33 -15.20 1.53 -5.08
N GLY A 34 -14.52 1.37 -3.93
CA GLY A 34 -14.92 2.00 -2.67
C GLY A 34 -15.81 1.10 -1.80
N ALA A 35 -16.28 1.65 -0.68
CA ALA A 35 -16.94 0.87 0.36
C ALA A 35 -18.33 0.41 -0.04
N LYS A 36 -18.59 -0.89 0.15
CA LYS A 36 -19.91 -1.49 0.00
C LYS A 36 -20.86 -0.98 1.09
N SER A 37 -22.16 -0.93 0.82
CA SER A 37 -23.18 -0.53 1.82
C SER A 37 -23.22 -1.44 3.04
N SER A 38 -22.86 -2.69 2.89
CA SER A 38 -22.76 -3.70 3.96
C SER A 38 -21.52 -3.57 4.85
N ASP A 39 -20.54 -2.74 4.47
CA ASP A 39 -19.31 -2.56 5.24
C ASP A 39 -19.55 -1.57 6.40
N LEU A 40 -19.68 -2.11 7.61
CA LEU A 40 -19.95 -1.35 8.82
C LEU A 40 -18.75 -0.52 9.32
N PHE A 41 -17.56 -0.84 8.86
CA PHE A 41 -16.33 -0.09 9.20
C PHE A 41 -15.93 0.94 8.15
N ALA A 42 -16.74 1.10 7.10
CA ALA A 42 -16.46 2.02 6.01
C ALA A 42 -16.42 3.48 6.46
N MET A 43 -15.32 4.14 6.16
CA MET A 43 -15.11 5.55 6.50
C MET A 43 -15.65 6.50 5.42
N PRO A 44 -15.97 7.76 5.75
CA PRO A 44 -16.47 8.73 4.76
C PRO A 44 -15.59 8.92 3.54
N ARG A 45 -14.26 8.79 3.69
CA ARG A 45 -13.27 8.89 2.60
C ARG A 45 -13.32 7.74 1.60
N GLU A 46 -14.01 6.66 1.93
CA GLU A 46 -14.21 5.47 1.09
C GLU A 46 -15.53 5.54 0.29
N LYS A 47 -16.32 6.59 0.48
CA LYS A 47 -17.69 6.76 -0.06
C LYS A 47 -17.82 8.03 -0.90
N PRO A 48 -18.73 8.02 -1.90
CA PRO A 48 -19.59 6.91 -2.33
C PRO A 48 -18.80 5.85 -3.10
N ALA A 49 -19.27 4.60 -3.06
CA ALA A 49 -18.81 3.58 -4.00
C ALA A 49 -19.27 3.94 -5.41
N HIS A 50 -18.41 3.70 -6.40
CA HIS A 50 -18.63 4.13 -7.78
C HIS A 50 -18.04 3.13 -8.79
N LEU A 51 -18.63 3.09 -9.98
CA LEU A 51 -18.15 2.21 -11.04
C LEU A 51 -16.86 2.76 -11.66
N VAL A 52 -15.88 1.88 -11.78
CA VAL A 52 -14.64 2.14 -12.52
C VAL A 52 -14.37 0.99 -13.47
N THR A 53 -13.73 1.32 -14.61
CA THR A 53 -13.17 0.33 -15.52
C THR A 53 -11.67 0.44 -15.48
N VAL A 54 -10.98 -0.69 -15.30
CA VAL A 54 -9.52 -0.78 -15.32
C VAL A 54 -9.13 -1.75 -16.43
N ASP A 55 -8.25 -1.33 -17.34
CA ASP A 55 -7.68 -2.20 -18.36
C ASP A 55 -6.81 -3.27 -17.72
N GLY A 56 -6.58 -4.38 -18.44
CA GLY A 56 -5.76 -5.48 -17.96
C GLY A 56 -4.30 -5.06 -17.74
N PHE A 57 -3.69 -5.59 -16.68
CA PHE A 57 -2.33 -5.28 -16.26
C PHE A 57 -1.70 -6.46 -15.51
N PHE A 58 -0.38 -6.48 -15.43
CA PHE A 58 0.34 -7.37 -14.53
C PHE A 58 0.55 -6.69 -13.17
N ILE A 59 0.47 -7.44 -12.08
CA ILE A 59 0.75 -6.99 -10.72
C ILE A 59 1.63 -8.00 -10.01
N ASP A 60 2.55 -7.55 -9.14
CA ASP A 60 3.33 -8.46 -8.31
C ASP A 60 2.41 -9.33 -7.45
N ALA A 61 2.71 -10.62 -7.39
CA ALA A 61 1.96 -11.57 -6.59
C ALA A 61 2.03 -11.29 -5.07
N THR A 62 3.07 -10.58 -4.63
CA THR A 62 3.33 -10.19 -3.23
C THR A 62 3.80 -8.74 -3.17
N GLU A 63 3.97 -8.21 -1.97
CA GLU A 63 4.77 -6.99 -1.77
C GLU A 63 6.21 -7.22 -2.24
N VAL A 64 6.92 -6.14 -2.58
CA VAL A 64 8.36 -6.19 -2.87
C VAL A 64 9.10 -6.60 -1.60
N THR A 65 9.91 -7.66 -1.71
CA THR A 65 10.64 -8.24 -0.57
C THR A 65 11.99 -7.55 -0.32
N ASN A 66 12.55 -7.73 0.88
CA ASN A 66 13.90 -7.27 1.21
C ASN A 66 14.94 -7.75 0.19
N LYS A 67 14.87 -9.01 -0.25
CA LYS A 67 15.77 -9.58 -1.26
C LYS A 67 15.66 -8.87 -2.62
N GLN A 68 14.42 -8.57 -3.06
CA GLN A 68 14.21 -7.88 -4.32
C GLN A 68 14.71 -6.43 -4.24
N PHE A 69 14.44 -5.75 -3.13
CA PHE A 69 14.89 -4.38 -2.91
C PHE A 69 16.43 -4.31 -2.74
N GLU A 70 17.04 -5.28 -2.07
CA GLU A 70 18.49 -5.39 -1.97
C GLU A 70 19.14 -5.53 -3.36
N LYS A 71 18.56 -6.34 -4.25
CA LYS A 71 19.03 -6.46 -5.65
C LYS A 71 19.02 -5.11 -6.36
N PHE A 72 17.96 -4.33 -6.20
CA PHE A 72 17.90 -2.97 -6.75
C PHE A 72 18.99 -2.07 -6.19
N VAL A 73 19.14 -2.02 -4.86
CA VAL A 73 20.15 -1.17 -4.22
C VAL A 73 21.57 -1.58 -4.63
N LYS A 74 21.88 -2.89 -4.69
CA LYS A 74 23.18 -3.38 -5.15
C LYS A 74 23.48 -3.01 -6.62
N ALA A 75 22.45 -3.01 -7.48
CA ALA A 75 22.60 -2.68 -8.89
C ALA A 75 22.77 -1.18 -9.16
N THR A 76 22.25 -0.32 -8.29
CA THR A 76 22.15 1.12 -8.53
C THR A 76 22.92 1.98 -7.53
N ASN A 77 23.41 1.40 -6.44
CA ASN A 77 23.93 2.11 -5.26
C ASN A 77 22.95 3.16 -4.70
N TYR A 78 21.65 2.88 -4.81
CA TYR A 78 20.62 3.80 -4.35
C TYR A 78 20.66 3.97 -2.82
N ILE A 79 20.51 5.22 -2.38
CA ILE A 79 20.42 5.59 -0.97
C ILE A 79 18.97 6.03 -0.73
N THR A 80 18.25 5.32 0.16
CA THR A 80 16.85 5.62 0.45
C THR A 80 16.68 6.93 1.23
N VAL A 81 15.49 7.50 1.19
CA VAL A 81 15.16 8.74 1.92
C VAL A 81 15.51 8.60 3.41
N ALA A 82 15.20 7.45 4.03
CA ALA A 82 15.51 7.17 5.44
C ALA A 82 17.02 7.12 5.74
N GLU A 83 17.88 6.95 4.73
CA GLU A 83 19.35 6.92 4.87
C GLU A 83 20.01 8.26 4.53
N ARG A 84 19.24 9.24 4.00
CA ARG A 84 19.77 10.57 3.62
C ARG A 84 19.72 11.55 4.78
N LYS A 85 20.65 12.49 4.77
CA LYS A 85 20.58 13.66 5.66
C LYS A 85 19.31 14.46 5.35
N ILE A 86 18.58 14.82 6.41
CA ILE A 86 17.37 15.64 6.28
C ILE A 86 17.75 17.06 5.82
N ASP A 87 17.15 17.49 4.71
CA ASP A 87 17.23 18.88 4.26
C ASP A 87 16.10 19.69 4.92
N TRP A 88 16.45 20.56 5.84
CA TRP A 88 15.47 21.41 6.53
C TRP A 88 14.72 22.35 5.58
N GLU A 89 15.38 22.85 4.54
CA GLU A 89 14.76 23.80 3.60
C GLU A 89 13.68 23.12 2.75
N GLU A 90 13.83 21.82 2.45
CA GLU A 90 12.80 21.02 1.81
C GLU A 90 11.72 20.60 2.84
N MET A 91 12.12 20.06 3.98
CA MET A 91 11.19 19.58 5.02
C MET A 91 10.23 20.67 5.50
N LYS A 92 10.70 21.89 5.69
CA LYS A 92 9.85 23.00 6.19
C LYS A 92 8.71 23.38 5.23
N LYS A 93 8.77 23.00 3.95
CA LYS A 93 7.69 23.25 2.98
C LYS A 93 6.43 22.43 3.28
N GLU A 94 6.59 21.32 3.98
CA GLU A 94 5.53 20.40 4.40
C GLU A 94 5.06 20.63 5.86
N LEU A 95 5.52 21.74 6.47
CA LEU A 95 5.22 22.10 7.85
C LEU A 95 4.42 23.41 7.94
N PRO A 96 3.73 23.67 9.06
CA PRO A 96 3.09 24.95 9.28
C PRO A 96 4.07 26.14 9.10
N PRO A 97 3.60 27.27 8.52
CA PRO A 97 4.43 28.46 8.40
C PRO A 97 5.05 28.87 9.75
N ASN A 98 6.30 29.33 9.71
CA ASN A 98 7.06 29.73 10.89
C ASN A 98 7.40 28.61 11.88
N THR A 99 7.29 27.34 11.50
CA THR A 99 7.80 26.22 12.30
C THR A 99 9.29 26.43 12.56
N PRO A 100 9.75 26.49 13.82
CA PRO A 100 11.15 26.70 14.13
C PRO A 100 11.99 25.48 13.72
N LYS A 101 13.21 25.75 13.21
CA LYS A 101 14.15 24.67 12.90
C LYS A 101 14.51 23.92 14.19
N PRO A 102 14.31 22.60 14.24
CA PRO A 102 14.78 21.80 15.38
C PRO A 102 16.31 21.74 15.40
N HIS A 103 16.88 21.32 16.54
CA HIS A 103 18.32 21.12 16.66
C HIS A 103 18.81 20.07 15.66
N ASP A 104 20.00 20.27 15.08
CA ASP A 104 20.56 19.40 14.03
C ASP A 104 20.75 17.94 14.48
N SER A 105 20.85 17.68 15.78
CA SER A 105 20.90 16.32 16.32
C SER A 105 19.59 15.53 16.11
N ILE A 106 18.47 16.23 15.86
CA ILE A 106 17.16 15.62 15.55
C ILE A 106 17.01 15.40 14.04
N LEU A 107 17.62 16.28 13.23
CA LEU A 107 17.61 16.24 11.77
C LEU A 107 18.60 15.20 11.22
N GLN A 108 18.61 14.01 11.83
CA GLN A 108 19.44 12.90 11.40
C GLN A 108 18.62 11.88 10.59
N PRO A 109 19.27 11.16 9.64
CA PRO A 109 18.62 10.09 8.90
C PRO A 109 17.90 9.12 9.83
N GLY A 110 16.71 8.71 9.45
CA GLY A 110 15.86 7.84 10.25
C GLY A 110 14.48 7.65 9.63
N SER A 111 13.61 7.01 10.39
CA SER A 111 12.24 6.74 9.96
C SER A 111 11.33 6.51 11.17
N LEU A 112 10.01 6.54 10.94
CA LEU A 112 9.02 6.24 11.97
C LEU A 112 9.01 4.75 12.30
N VAL A 113 9.06 4.45 13.60
CA VAL A 113 9.01 3.09 14.14
C VAL A 113 7.89 3.02 15.17
N PHE A 114 7.10 1.96 15.11
CA PHE A 114 6.10 1.67 16.13
C PHE A 114 6.77 1.39 17.47
N ASN A 115 6.34 2.11 18.50
CA ASN A 115 6.82 1.91 19.86
C ASN A 115 6.05 0.75 20.51
N LYS A 116 6.72 -0.38 20.65
CA LYS A 116 6.15 -1.59 21.27
C LYS A 116 6.07 -1.56 22.80
N ASN A 117 6.73 -0.60 23.42
CA ASN A 117 6.82 -0.50 24.89
C ASN A 117 5.81 0.53 25.42
N ILE A 118 4.53 0.34 25.08
CA ILE A 118 3.44 1.20 25.51
C ILE A 118 2.61 0.46 26.54
N ASP A 119 2.57 0.97 27.75
CA ASP A 119 1.76 0.41 28.83
C ASP A 119 0.33 0.99 28.87
N ALA A 120 0.17 2.22 28.39
CA ALA A 120 -1.13 2.90 28.33
C ALA A 120 -1.18 3.98 27.25
N VAL A 121 -2.37 4.28 26.74
CA VAL A 121 -2.63 5.43 25.87
C VAL A 121 -3.70 6.32 26.48
N VAL A 122 -3.49 7.62 26.43
CA VAL A 122 -4.44 8.61 26.96
C VAL A 122 -5.65 8.75 26.03
N THR A 123 -5.42 8.73 24.71
CA THR A 123 -6.45 8.83 23.68
C THR A 123 -6.01 8.20 22.38
N MET A 124 -6.94 7.55 21.69
CA MET A 124 -6.69 6.97 20.37
C MET A 124 -6.53 8.02 19.25
N ASN A 125 -6.87 9.29 19.53
CA ASN A 125 -6.74 10.37 18.54
C ASN A 125 -5.32 10.96 18.45
N ASN A 126 -4.45 10.64 19.38
CA ASN A 126 -3.05 11.08 19.38
C ASN A 126 -2.11 9.93 19.07
N TYR A 127 -1.86 9.69 17.78
CA TYR A 127 -1.00 8.60 17.29
C TYR A 127 0.50 8.82 17.63
N PHE A 128 0.95 10.02 17.99
CA PHE A 128 2.33 10.26 18.43
C PHE A 128 2.69 9.51 19.71
N GLN A 129 1.72 8.97 20.45
CA GLN A 129 1.98 8.17 21.63
C GLN A 129 2.63 6.82 21.29
N TRP A 130 2.41 6.27 20.10
CA TRP A 130 2.95 4.98 19.67
C TRP A 130 3.82 5.05 18.42
N TRP A 131 4.15 6.25 17.95
CA TRP A 131 5.11 6.45 16.88
C TRP A 131 6.32 7.21 17.39
N THR A 132 7.52 6.74 17.02
CA THR A 132 8.79 7.36 17.39
C THR A 132 9.64 7.54 16.14
N TRP A 133 10.16 8.75 15.92
CA TRP A 133 11.24 8.95 14.95
C TRP A 133 12.49 8.27 15.48
N LYS A 134 12.97 7.24 14.78
CA LYS A 134 14.13 6.47 15.18
C LYS A 134 15.32 6.77 14.27
N ILE A 135 16.32 7.46 14.79
CA ILE A 135 17.57 7.73 14.07
C ILE A 135 18.23 6.41 13.69
N GLY A 136 18.64 6.28 12.42
CA GLY A 136 19.25 5.10 11.85
C GLY A 136 18.27 3.97 11.50
N ALA A 137 16.95 4.13 11.72
CA ALA A 137 15.96 3.20 11.18
C ALA A 137 15.82 3.40 9.67
N ASN A 138 15.90 2.32 8.93
CA ASN A 138 15.77 2.24 7.47
C ASN A 138 15.46 0.81 7.05
N TRP A 139 15.36 0.53 5.76
CA TRP A 139 15.02 -0.80 5.24
C TRP A 139 15.98 -1.93 5.67
N ARG A 140 17.27 -1.63 5.95
CA ARG A 140 18.25 -2.61 6.47
C ARG A 140 18.18 -2.77 7.98
N HIS A 141 17.73 -1.74 8.67
CA HIS A 141 17.70 -1.61 10.13
C HIS A 141 16.29 -1.22 10.61
N PRO A 142 15.25 -2.08 10.42
CA PRO A 142 13.85 -1.67 10.57
C PRO A 142 13.43 -1.27 11.99
N SER A 143 14.17 -1.66 13.03
CA SER A 143 13.90 -1.20 14.40
C SER A 143 15.00 -0.25 14.93
N GLY A 144 15.81 0.32 14.03
CA GLY A 144 16.94 1.19 14.34
C GLY A 144 18.30 0.51 14.17
N PRO A 145 19.41 1.20 14.42
CA PRO A 145 20.76 0.84 13.97
C PRO A 145 21.27 -0.52 14.47
N ASN A 146 20.71 -1.04 15.57
CA ASN A 146 21.09 -2.34 16.14
C ASN A 146 20.22 -3.51 15.63
N SER A 147 19.32 -3.26 14.68
CA SER A 147 18.50 -4.29 14.04
C SER A 147 19.05 -4.68 12.67
N THR A 148 18.64 -5.84 12.17
CA THR A 148 19.06 -6.36 10.86
C THR A 148 17.91 -7.05 10.14
N ILE A 149 18.00 -7.13 8.83
CA ILE A 149 17.13 -7.95 7.95
C ILE A 149 17.76 -9.32 7.62
N GLU A 150 18.86 -9.69 8.27
CA GLU A 150 19.46 -11.02 8.09
C GLU A 150 18.45 -12.13 8.37
N GLY A 151 18.33 -13.09 7.44
CA GLY A 151 17.30 -14.14 7.50
C GLY A 151 15.88 -13.69 7.17
N LYS A 152 15.67 -12.43 6.77
CA LYS A 152 14.37 -11.86 6.39
C LYS A 152 14.25 -11.55 4.89
N ASP A 153 14.87 -12.34 4.04
CA ASP A 153 14.87 -12.17 2.58
C ASP A 153 13.45 -12.04 2.00
N ASN A 154 12.51 -12.85 2.50
CA ASN A 154 11.14 -12.95 2.03
C ASN A 154 10.15 -12.08 2.84
N TYR A 155 10.62 -11.19 3.70
CA TYR A 155 9.75 -10.20 4.33
C TYR A 155 9.55 -9.00 3.40
N PRO A 156 8.40 -8.31 3.46
CA PRO A 156 8.21 -7.08 2.71
C PRO A 156 9.26 -6.05 3.13
N VAL A 157 9.77 -5.31 2.16
CA VAL A 157 10.62 -4.15 2.45
C VAL A 157 9.77 -3.04 3.06
N VAL A 158 10.28 -2.41 4.12
CA VAL A 158 9.62 -1.31 4.83
C VAL A 158 10.53 -0.09 4.96
N HIS A 159 10.06 1.00 5.55
CA HIS A 159 10.75 2.30 5.61
C HIS A 159 11.00 2.89 4.22
N ILE A 160 10.08 2.64 3.30
CA ILE A 160 10.13 3.09 1.92
C ILE A 160 9.29 4.36 1.79
N ALA A 161 9.93 5.45 1.40
CA ALA A 161 9.24 6.66 0.99
C ALA A 161 8.74 6.51 -0.46
N TYR A 162 7.81 7.38 -0.88
CA TYR A 162 7.26 7.33 -2.23
C TYR A 162 8.33 7.44 -3.32
N GLU A 163 9.34 8.29 -3.12
CA GLU A 163 10.48 8.44 -4.03
C GLU A 163 11.29 7.16 -4.18
N ASP A 164 11.49 6.42 -3.08
CA ASP A 164 12.24 5.16 -3.08
C ASP A 164 11.51 4.09 -3.92
N ALA A 165 10.18 4.02 -3.74
CA ALA A 165 9.34 3.11 -4.53
C ALA A 165 9.35 3.47 -6.02
N LEU A 166 9.32 4.76 -6.38
CA LEU A 166 9.44 5.21 -7.78
C LEU A 166 10.80 4.88 -8.37
N ALA A 167 11.89 5.02 -7.60
CA ALA A 167 13.23 4.66 -8.06
C ALA A 167 13.35 3.15 -8.34
N TYR A 168 12.79 2.30 -7.46
CA TYR A 168 12.69 0.87 -7.70
C TYR A 168 11.86 0.57 -8.96
N CYS A 169 10.70 1.18 -9.11
CA CYS A 169 9.83 0.99 -10.27
C CYS A 169 10.56 1.33 -11.58
N LYS A 170 11.25 2.46 -11.60
CA LYS A 170 12.05 2.89 -12.77
C LYS A 170 13.14 1.87 -13.13
N TRP A 171 13.87 1.37 -12.13
CA TRP A 171 14.91 0.37 -12.35
C TRP A 171 14.33 -0.95 -12.87
N ALA A 172 13.20 -1.39 -12.33
CA ALA A 172 12.53 -2.61 -12.70
C ALA A 172 11.73 -2.52 -14.01
N ASN A 173 11.64 -1.32 -14.65
CA ASN A 173 10.74 -1.02 -15.75
C ASN A 173 9.27 -1.34 -15.43
N ARG A 174 8.83 -0.88 -14.27
CA ARG A 174 7.50 -1.09 -13.69
C ARG A 174 6.93 0.24 -13.18
N SER A 175 5.75 0.21 -12.59
CA SER A 175 5.08 1.37 -11.97
C SER A 175 4.44 0.98 -10.65
N LEU A 176 4.14 1.97 -9.79
CA LEU A 176 3.20 1.76 -8.70
C LEU A 176 1.79 1.56 -9.26
N PRO A 177 0.95 0.70 -8.64
CA PRO A 177 -0.44 0.58 -9.03
C PRO A 177 -1.18 1.90 -8.78
N THR A 178 -2.18 2.19 -9.61
CA THR A 178 -3.22 3.13 -9.19
C THR A 178 -4.06 2.50 -8.09
N GLU A 179 -4.73 3.30 -7.26
CA GLU A 179 -5.66 2.81 -6.25
C GLU A 179 -6.73 1.90 -6.88
N ALA A 180 -7.20 2.22 -8.10
CA ALA A 180 -8.17 1.40 -8.82
C ALA A 180 -7.59 0.06 -9.29
N GLN A 181 -6.37 0.03 -9.78
CA GLN A 181 -5.67 -1.23 -10.12
C GLN A 181 -5.49 -2.10 -8.87
N TRP A 182 -5.08 -1.49 -7.78
CA TRP A 182 -4.90 -2.19 -6.51
C TRP A 182 -6.22 -2.83 -6.02
N GLU A 183 -7.34 -2.07 -5.99
CA GLU A 183 -8.65 -2.61 -5.59
C GLU A 183 -9.17 -3.67 -6.57
N SER A 184 -8.97 -3.49 -7.88
CA SER A 184 -9.31 -4.48 -8.89
C SER A 184 -8.61 -5.82 -8.61
N ALA A 185 -7.31 -5.76 -8.34
CA ALA A 185 -6.49 -6.93 -8.02
C ALA A 185 -6.91 -7.58 -6.69
N ALA A 186 -7.16 -6.77 -5.65
CA ALA A 186 -7.57 -7.26 -4.32
C ALA A 186 -8.93 -7.97 -4.33
N GLN A 187 -9.90 -7.46 -5.10
CA GLN A 187 -11.21 -8.11 -5.27
C GLN A 187 -11.09 -9.46 -5.99
N GLY A 188 -10.12 -9.62 -6.88
CA GLY A 188 -10.01 -10.81 -7.71
C GLY A 188 -11.31 -11.05 -8.50
N THR A 189 -11.89 -12.25 -8.39
CA THR A 189 -13.17 -12.63 -9.02
C THR A 189 -14.39 -12.32 -8.13
N ASN A 190 -14.19 -11.87 -6.88
CA ASN A 190 -15.28 -11.63 -5.93
C ASN A 190 -15.61 -10.13 -5.84
N GLU A 191 -16.50 -9.66 -6.70
CA GLU A 191 -16.86 -8.24 -6.82
C GLU A 191 -17.54 -7.65 -5.57
N ASN A 192 -18.13 -8.49 -4.70
CA ASN A 192 -18.84 -8.05 -3.50
C ASN A 192 -18.06 -8.26 -2.20
N ALA A 193 -16.80 -8.61 -2.31
CA ALA A 193 -15.96 -8.86 -1.14
C ALA A 193 -15.59 -7.57 -0.38
N ILE A 194 -15.67 -7.63 0.95
CA ILE A 194 -15.11 -6.63 1.87
C ILE A 194 -13.62 -6.94 2.10
N PHE A 195 -13.27 -8.22 2.18
CA PHE A 195 -11.90 -8.72 2.36
C PHE A 195 -11.49 -9.57 1.15
N THR A 196 -10.22 -9.82 0.98
CA THR A 196 -9.69 -10.61 -0.15
C THR A 196 -10.21 -12.05 -0.21
N TRP A 197 -10.70 -12.59 0.92
CA TRP A 197 -11.32 -13.94 1.03
C TRP A 197 -12.85 -13.94 1.05
N GLY A 198 -13.51 -12.79 0.96
CA GLY A 198 -14.97 -12.63 1.02
C GLY A 198 -15.44 -11.72 2.13
N ASN A 199 -16.51 -12.09 2.86
CA ASN A 199 -17.17 -11.19 3.83
C ASN A 199 -17.10 -11.68 5.28
N ASP A 200 -16.54 -12.87 5.53
CA ASP A 200 -16.48 -13.46 6.87
C ASP A 200 -15.28 -12.92 7.65
N VAL A 201 -15.54 -11.97 8.56
CA VAL A 201 -14.50 -11.36 9.41
C VAL A 201 -13.88 -12.34 10.41
N ASN A 202 -14.56 -13.46 10.73
CA ASN A 202 -14.01 -14.47 11.65
C ASN A 202 -12.79 -15.19 11.06
N LYS A 203 -12.62 -15.14 9.73
CA LYS A 203 -11.46 -15.68 9.05
C LYS A 203 -10.24 -14.75 9.03
N LEU A 204 -10.30 -13.57 9.65
CA LEU A 204 -9.24 -12.56 9.59
C LEU A 204 -7.88 -13.16 10.01
N ASN A 205 -7.79 -13.80 11.17
CA ASN A 205 -6.53 -14.32 11.72
C ASN A 205 -5.91 -15.47 10.89
N SER A 206 -6.70 -16.15 10.06
CA SER A 206 -6.22 -17.23 9.18
C SER A 206 -5.94 -16.76 7.75
N ASN A 207 -6.21 -15.50 7.41
CA ASN A 207 -6.07 -14.96 6.06
C ASN A 207 -5.25 -13.68 5.98
N ALA A 208 -4.86 -13.08 7.11
CA ALA A 208 -4.13 -11.81 7.11
C ALA A 208 -3.34 -11.62 8.40
N ASN A 209 -2.19 -10.98 8.27
CA ASN A 209 -1.39 -10.48 9.39
C ASN A 209 -1.93 -9.13 9.85
N THR A 210 -2.57 -9.08 11.02
CA THR A 210 -3.18 -7.88 11.60
C THR A 210 -3.02 -7.90 13.12
N TRP A 211 -3.32 -6.80 13.77
CA TRP A 211 -3.25 -6.72 15.23
C TRP A 211 -4.40 -7.47 15.91
N GLN A 212 -4.08 -8.30 16.90
CA GLN A 212 -5.05 -8.99 17.76
C GLN A 212 -4.80 -8.66 19.24
N GLY A 213 -5.87 -8.36 19.96
CA GLY A 213 -5.80 -7.99 21.37
C GLY A 213 -6.11 -6.52 21.61
N VAL A 214 -5.32 -5.83 22.43
CA VAL A 214 -5.57 -4.43 22.82
C VAL A 214 -4.58 -3.51 22.11
N PHE A 215 -5.04 -2.88 21.01
CA PHE A 215 -4.20 -1.93 20.27
C PHE A 215 -4.09 -0.60 21.03
N PRO A 216 -2.91 0.00 21.12
CA PRO A 216 -1.59 -0.41 20.64
C PRO A 216 -0.71 -1.06 21.73
N ILE A 217 -1.31 -1.57 22.81
CA ILE A 217 -0.64 -1.97 24.04
C ILE A 217 -0.16 -3.43 23.98
N LYS A 218 -1.03 -4.35 23.52
CA LYS A 218 -0.75 -5.77 23.53
C LYS A 218 -1.25 -6.46 22.28
N ASN A 219 -0.33 -6.96 21.47
CA ASN A 219 -0.66 -7.90 20.39
C ASN A 219 -0.64 -9.33 20.95
N GLU A 220 -1.71 -10.07 20.72
CA GLU A 220 -1.81 -11.49 21.14
C GLU A 220 -1.27 -12.46 20.07
N SER A 221 -0.90 -11.93 18.90
CA SER A 221 -0.27 -12.66 17.79
C SER A 221 -1.02 -13.95 17.39
N LYS A 222 -2.36 -13.94 17.44
CA LYS A 222 -3.18 -15.11 17.11
C LYS A 222 -3.08 -15.53 15.65
N ASP A 223 -2.62 -14.63 14.79
CA ASP A 223 -2.33 -14.86 13.38
C ASP A 223 -0.94 -15.45 13.15
N GLY A 224 -0.13 -15.58 14.21
CA GLY A 224 1.20 -16.20 14.19
C GLY A 224 2.37 -15.21 14.19
N PHE A 225 2.12 -13.88 14.06
CA PHE A 225 3.16 -12.88 13.95
C PHE A 225 2.92 -11.67 14.88
N GLU A 226 3.98 -11.17 15.48
CA GLU A 226 3.95 -9.95 16.31
C GLU A 226 4.07 -8.69 15.45
N TYR A 227 4.82 -8.77 14.35
CA TYR A 227 5.10 -7.72 13.35
C TYR A 227 4.80 -8.23 11.95
N SER A 228 5.44 -7.64 10.93
CA SER A 228 5.32 -8.15 9.56
C SER A 228 5.70 -9.63 9.47
N SER A 229 5.04 -10.34 8.55
CA SER A 229 5.30 -11.74 8.24
C SER A 229 6.06 -11.88 6.92
N PRO A 230 6.71 -13.03 6.65
CA PRO A 230 7.16 -13.35 5.30
C PRO A 230 5.99 -13.29 4.32
N VAL A 231 6.23 -12.79 3.11
CA VAL A 231 5.21 -12.82 2.07
C VAL A 231 4.72 -14.26 1.82
N LYS A 232 3.45 -14.41 1.46
CA LYS A 232 2.78 -15.72 1.27
C LYS A 232 2.61 -16.54 2.55
N SER A 233 2.60 -15.91 3.71
CA SER A 233 2.29 -16.60 4.97
C SER A 233 0.81 -17.00 5.08
N TYR A 234 -0.05 -16.38 4.28
CA TYR A 234 -1.49 -16.62 4.24
C TYR A 234 -1.96 -17.03 2.84
N PRO A 235 -3.19 -17.58 2.72
CA PRO A 235 -3.75 -17.96 1.42
C PRO A 235 -3.87 -16.76 0.47
N PRO A 236 -3.67 -16.95 -0.84
CA PRO A 236 -3.89 -15.89 -1.83
C PRO A 236 -5.38 -15.62 -2.01
N ASN A 237 -5.70 -14.49 -2.65
CA ASN A 237 -7.05 -14.25 -3.15
C ASN A 237 -7.37 -15.16 -4.35
N SER A 238 -8.58 -15.01 -4.90
CA SER A 238 -9.13 -15.87 -5.97
C SER A 238 -8.35 -15.89 -7.29
N ILE A 239 -7.40 -14.96 -7.49
CA ILE A 239 -6.56 -14.88 -8.70
C ILE A 239 -5.06 -15.09 -8.40
N GLY A 240 -4.72 -15.55 -7.18
CA GLY A 240 -3.35 -15.92 -6.83
C GLY A 240 -2.49 -14.79 -6.27
N ILE A 241 -3.07 -13.67 -5.86
CA ILE A 241 -2.34 -12.54 -5.25
C ILE A 241 -2.40 -12.65 -3.74
N TYR A 242 -1.26 -12.49 -3.08
CA TYR A 242 -1.06 -12.65 -1.65
C TYR A 242 -1.00 -11.30 -0.92
N ASP A 243 -1.28 -11.33 0.37
CA ASP A 243 -0.98 -10.27 1.35
C ASP A 243 -1.60 -8.89 1.04
N MET A 244 -2.67 -8.85 0.21
CA MET A 244 -3.41 -7.60 -0.06
C MET A 244 -4.33 -7.19 1.09
N THR A 245 -4.22 -7.86 2.22
CA THR A 245 -4.93 -7.57 3.47
C THR A 245 -3.94 -7.76 4.61
N GLY A 246 -3.66 -6.70 5.37
CA GLY A 246 -2.70 -6.73 6.48
C GLY A 246 -1.25 -6.70 6.02
N ASN A 247 -0.36 -7.27 6.79
CA ASN A 247 1.08 -7.29 6.66
C ASN A 247 1.70 -5.88 6.62
N VAL A 248 1.87 -5.28 5.45
CA VAL A 248 2.29 -3.87 5.36
C VAL A 248 1.35 -3.06 4.45
N TRP A 249 1.18 -1.78 4.76
CA TRP A 249 0.53 -0.85 3.86
C TRP A 249 1.29 -0.77 2.53
N GLU A 250 0.55 -0.62 1.45
CA GLU A 250 1.11 -0.56 0.11
C GLU A 250 0.89 0.79 -0.56
N LEU A 251 1.99 1.40 -0.99
CA LEU A 251 1.98 2.66 -1.73
C LEU A 251 1.28 2.51 -3.08
N THR A 252 0.45 3.48 -3.42
CA THR A 252 -0.15 3.63 -4.76
C THR A 252 0.28 4.95 -5.42
N SER A 253 0.08 5.08 -6.72
CA SER A 253 0.42 6.31 -7.45
C SER A 253 -0.51 7.48 -7.17
N ASP A 254 -1.68 7.24 -6.58
CA ASP A 254 -2.73 8.22 -6.43
C ASP A 254 -2.46 9.21 -5.28
N LEU A 255 -2.74 10.48 -5.50
CA LEU A 255 -2.72 11.48 -4.44
C LEU A 255 -3.89 11.28 -3.47
N PHE A 256 -3.62 11.42 -2.18
CA PHE A 256 -4.65 11.30 -1.16
C PHE A 256 -5.48 12.58 -1.07
N ASN A 257 -6.80 12.40 -1.15
CA ASN A 257 -7.80 13.42 -0.87
C ASN A 257 -9.06 12.71 -0.32
N PRO A 258 -9.46 12.94 0.95
CA PRO A 258 -10.61 12.28 1.56
C PRO A 258 -11.94 12.67 0.92
N ASN A 259 -11.99 13.77 0.18
CA ASN A 259 -13.19 14.26 -0.50
C ASN A 259 -13.25 13.86 -1.98
N TYR A 260 -12.23 13.18 -2.51
CA TYR A 260 -12.13 12.87 -3.93
C TYR A 260 -13.34 12.14 -4.49
N TYR A 261 -13.83 11.09 -3.80
CA TYR A 261 -14.97 10.30 -4.27
C TYR A 261 -16.28 11.11 -4.35
N LYS A 262 -16.45 12.11 -3.46
CA LYS A 262 -17.62 13.01 -3.45
C LYS A 262 -17.63 14.00 -4.62
N GLN A 263 -16.49 14.20 -5.28
CA GLN A 263 -16.30 15.13 -6.39
C GLN A 263 -16.46 14.45 -7.76
N LEU A 264 -16.65 13.14 -7.78
CA LEU A 264 -16.76 12.35 -9.01
C LEU A 264 -18.14 12.48 -9.63
N GLU A 265 -18.18 12.53 -10.97
CA GLU A 265 -19.40 12.34 -11.73
C GLU A 265 -19.69 10.85 -11.85
N LEU A 266 -20.83 10.40 -11.32
CA LEU A 266 -21.13 8.97 -11.15
C LEU A 266 -22.12 8.42 -12.19
N SER A 267 -22.43 9.19 -13.24
CA SER A 267 -23.41 8.81 -14.29
C SER A 267 -22.95 7.64 -15.17
N LYS A 268 -21.64 7.38 -15.23
CA LYS A 268 -21.02 6.30 -16.01
C LYS A 268 -19.73 5.81 -15.33
N PRO A 269 -19.23 4.61 -15.69
CA PRO A 269 -17.93 4.11 -15.20
C PRO A 269 -16.79 5.07 -15.55
N ILE A 270 -15.90 5.31 -14.58
CA ILE A 270 -14.68 6.10 -14.79
C ILE A 270 -13.60 5.16 -15.32
N ILE A 271 -13.04 5.49 -16.47
CA ILE A 271 -12.05 4.64 -17.16
C ILE A 271 -10.64 4.95 -16.64
N ASN A 272 -9.92 3.92 -16.16
CA ASN A 272 -8.53 4.00 -15.70
C ASN A 272 -8.28 5.21 -14.79
N PRO A 273 -9.04 5.39 -13.69
CA PRO A 273 -8.87 6.57 -12.82
C PRO A 273 -7.47 6.62 -12.21
N ARG A 274 -6.94 7.83 -12.10
CA ARG A 274 -5.61 8.11 -11.54
C ARG A 274 -5.67 8.94 -10.26
N GLY A 275 -6.79 8.88 -9.54
CA GLY A 275 -6.96 9.57 -8.26
C GLY A 275 -7.20 11.08 -8.38
N ALA A 276 -7.04 11.76 -7.25
CA ALA A 276 -7.21 13.20 -7.15
C ALA A 276 -6.09 13.96 -7.89
N LYS A 277 -6.42 15.14 -8.45
CA LYS A 277 -5.43 16.01 -9.10
C LYS A 277 -4.53 16.72 -8.08
N THR A 278 -5.02 16.91 -6.86
CA THR A 278 -4.32 17.58 -5.77
C THR A 278 -4.44 16.78 -4.49
N ALA A 279 -3.34 16.64 -3.76
CA ALA A 279 -3.37 16.08 -2.43
C ALA A 279 -4.09 17.04 -1.49
N PHE A 280 -4.86 16.49 -0.56
CA PHE A 280 -5.48 17.25 0.52
C PHE A 280 -5.75 16.34 1.71
N ASN A 281 -5.32 16.77 2.89
CA ASN A 281 -5.69 16.15 4.16
C ASN A 281 -5.94 17.25 5.19
N PRO A 282 -7.17 17.40 5.72
CA PRO A 282 -7.47 18.44 6.71
C PRO A 282 -6.67 18.29 8.01
N ASN A 283 -6.21 17.08 8.33
CA ASN A 283 -5.35 16.83 9.50
C ASN A 283 -3.88 17.19 9.25
N HIS A 284 -3.44 17.18 7.98
CA HIS A 284 -2.08 17.48 7.55
C HIS A 284 -2.11 18.43 6.34
N PRO A 285 -2.59 19.68 6.51
CA PRO A 285 -2.94 20.55 5.38
C PRO A 285 -1.73 21.03 4.56
N TYR A 286 -0.52 20.89 5.09
CA TYR A 286 0.73 21.27 4.44
C TYR A 286 1.45 20.09 3.78
N GLN A 287 1.05 18.85 4.11
CA GLN A 287 1.73 17.66 3.60
C GLN A 287 1.13 17.19 2.30
N LYS A 288 2.00 16.80 1.36
CA LYS A 288 1.60 16.05 0.19
C LYS A 288 1.54 14.57 0.54
N GLU A 289 0.37 13.99 0.44
CA GLU A 289 0.16 12.59 0.77
C GLU A 289 -0.25 11.76 -0.46
N HIS A 290 0.19 10.51 -0.48
CA HIS A 290 -0.27 9.48 -1.42
C HIS A 290 -1.18 8.47 -0.74
N VAL A 291 -2.05 7.84 -1.54
CA VAL A 291 -2.94 6.79 -1.05
C VAL A 291 -2.14 5.53 -0.75
N ILE A 292 -2.36 4.96 0.42
CA ILE A 292 -1.93 3.62 0.80
C ILE A 292 -3.12 2.70 1.00
N LYS A 293 -2.92 1.41 0.71
CA LYS A 293 -3.95 0.37 0.68
C LYS A 293 -3.55 -0.86 1.50
N GLY A 294 -4.53 -1.71 1.80
CA GLY A 294 -4.34 -3.05 2.38
C GLY A 294 -4.32 -3.12 3.90
N GLY A 295 -3.97 -2.04 4.59
CA GLY A 295 -3.71 -2.08 6.02
C GLY A 295 -2.37 -2.72 6.34
N SER A 296 -2.09 -2.97 7.62
CA SER A 296 -0.84 -3.57 8.07
C SER A 296 -1.04 -4.44 9.31
N PHE A 297 0.04 -5.06 9.78
CA PHE A 297 0.08 -5.80 11.04
C PHE A 297 -0.36 -4.97 12.26
N LEU A 298 -0.39 -3.63 12.15
CA LEU A 298 -0.88 -2.72 13.20
C LEU A 298 -2.39 -2.42 13.10
N CYS A 299 -3.08 -2.91 12.09
CA CYS A 299 -4.50 -2.60 11.91
C CYS A 299 -5.40 -3.44 12.81
N HIS A 300 -6.22 -2.75 13.61
CA HIS A 300 -7.20 -3.35 14.50
C HIS A 300 -8.57 -2.66 14.36
N LYS A 301 -9.66 -3.41 14.58
CA LYS A 301 -11.04 -2.91 14.45
C LYS A 301 -11.37 -1.71 15.35
N SER A 302 -10.69 -1.57 16.51
CA SER A 302 -10.90 -0.45 17.42
C SER A 302 -10.24 0.84 16.99
N TYR A 303 -9.34 0.80 15.98
CA TYR A 303 -8.58 1.96 15.54
C TYR A 303 -8.84 2.30 14.09
N CYS A 304 -8.50 1.43 13.15
CA CYS A 304 -8.59 1.76 11.73
C CYS A 304 -9.40 0.77 10.88
N ALA A 305 -9.48 -0.52 11.26
CA ALA A 305 -10.07 -1.62 10.48
C ALA A 305 -9.67 -1.59 8.98
N SER A 306 -8.45 -1.13 8.67
CA SER A 306 -8.03 -0.81 7.30
C SER A 306 -7.56 -2.00 6.48
N TYR A 307 -7.74 -3.21 7.01
CA TYR A 307 -7.55 -4.49 6.33
C TYR A 307 -8.72 -4.86 5.39
N ARG A 308 -9.51 -3.87 4.93
CA ARG A 308 -10.62 -4.02 3.96
C ARG A 308 -10.20 -3.52 2.59
N ILE A 309 -10.72 -4.12 1.54
CA ILE A 309 -10.36 -3.77 0.16
C ILE A 309 -10.60 -2.28 -0.13
N SER A 310 -11.73 -1.72 0.36
CA SER A 310 -12.09 -0.32 0.12
C SER A 310 -11.31 0.68 0.99
N ALA A 311 -10.68 0.21 2.08
CA ALA A 311 -9.98 1.09 2.99
C ALA A 311 -8.83 1.82 2.29
N ARG A 312 -8.69 3.10 2.61
CA ARG A 312 -7.67 3.99 2.06
C ARG A 312 -7.19 4.98 3.12
N MET A 313 -5.91 5.25 3.13
CA MET A 313 -5.29 6.26 4.00
C MET A 313 -4.31 7.11 3.20
N GLY A 314 -3.95 8.26 3.74
CA GLY A 314 -2.83 9.06 3.28
C GLY A 314 -1.56 8.69 4.03
N THR A 315 -0.44 8.74 3.33
CA THR A 315 0.90 8.72 3.93
C THR A 315 1.75 9.81 3.30
N SER A 316 2.66 10.39 4.09
CA SER A 316 3.61 11.39 3.58
C SER A 316 4.42 10.82 2.41
N PHE A 317 4.77 11.68 1.45
CA PHE A 317 5.55 11.24 0.29
C PHE A 317 7.06 11.19 0.59
N ASP A 318 7.52 11.94 1.58
CA ASP A 318 8.92 12.20 1.91
C ASP A 318 9.46 11.37 3.08
N SER A 319 8.65 10.48 3.65
CA SER A 319 9.07 9.61 4.76
C SER A 319 8.43 8.24 4.68
N GLY A 320 9.14 7.25 5.23
CA GLY A 320 8.66 5.88 5.39
C GLY A 320 8.35 5.54 6.85
N SER A 321 7.87 4.33 7.08
CA SER A 321 7.67 3.77 8.41
C SER A 321 7.83 2.25 8.38
N ASP A 322 7.92 1.62 9.55
CA ASP A 322 8.13 0.17 9.70
C ASP A 322 6.94 -0.71 9.27
N HIS A 323 5.85 -0.10 8.79
CA HIS A 323 4.66 -0.79 8.30
C HIS A 323 4.20 -0.35 6.91
N VAL A 324 5.02 0.39 6.16
CA VAL A 324 4.73 0.82 4.79
C VAL A 324 5.76 0.26 3.83
N GLY A 325 5.28 -0.47 2.85
CA GLY A 325 5.99 -1.03 1.72
C GLY A 325 5.25 -0.76 0.41
N PHE A 326 5.42 -1.61 -0.59
CA PHE A 326 4.77 -1.45 -1.89
C PHE A 326 4.81 -2.74 -2.71
N ARG A 327 3.97 -2.80 -3.74
CA ARG A 327 4.07 -3.74 -4.87
C ARG A 327 4.03 -2.98 -6.17
N THR A 328 4.40 -3.62 -7.28
CA THR A 328 4.49 -2.96 -8.58
C THR A 328 3.52 -3.55 -9.60
N VAL A 329 3.23 -2.76 -10.64
CA VAL A 329 2.46 -3.17 -11.82
C VAL A 329 3.28 -2.98 -13.10
N ALA A 330 2.91 -3.72 -14.14
CA ALA A 330 3.42 -3.56 -15.48
C ALA A 330 2.27 -3.58 -16.50
N SER A 331 2.41 -2.83 -17.59
CA SER A 331 1.54 -2.96 -18.75
C SER A 331 1.93 -4.20 -19.58
N LYS A 332 1.02 -4.61 -20.44
CA LYS A 332 1.24 -5.69 -21.39
C LYS A 332 2.23 -5.27 -22.48
#